data_b4503f016f78e31ab630e186d19f5617
#
_entry.id   b4503f016f78e31ab630e186d19f5617
#
_cell.length_a   1.000
_cell.length_b   1.000
_cell.length_c   1.000
_cell.angle_alpha   90.00
_cell.angle_beta   90.00
_cell.angle_gamma   90.00
#
_symmetry.space_group_name_H-M   'P 1'
#
loop_
_entity.id
_entity.type
_entity.pdbx_description
1 polymer ?
#
loop_
_entity_poly.entity_id
_entity_poly.type
_entity_poly.pdbx_seq_one_letter_code
_entity_poly.pdbx_strand_id
1 'polypeptide(L)'
;MKTGLIGTFVISWSQTDIDGQHAPPVTDLNVGTAWSWTGEAVRVDGPNGILPLGASQGETDIHSRAALTVRRLLASAQVDTRRMDAAVLQEPLFGDSFRVTDGFDTWTVTLINTGAGRKPLCMFMDEIPPRAQDLWVVDHHIETSLRRFAEPEQGGVVCFTPGTMIMTPDGARDVANLSEGDFVQTADNGRAEVLWLGQRRVTGARLQAVPSLTPVRLRAGALDQDVPDAGLLVSPDHRIVLRGARAQTLYNADEVLVTARDLINDHSIIRDHSQREVTYIHMMLPSHEIVFANGVATESFHPASAELSAMEDASRDRMFDRLPDLRDSVHNYGDYARRVLSDSEAAILQHA
;
A
#
# COMPACT_ATOMS: atom_id res chain seq x y z
N MET A 1 23.21 -22.16 -6.99
CA MET A 1 23.16 -22.18 -8.48
C MET A 1 22.95 -20.76 -8.95
N LYS A 2 23.94 -20.19 -9.63
CA LYS A 2 23.82 -18.79 -10.11
C LYS A 2 22.62 -18.68 -11.06
N THR A 3 21.77 -17.69 -10.84
CA THR A 3 20.54 -17.51 -11.63
C THR A 3 20.80 -17.00 -13.07
N GLY A 4 22.03 -16.55 -13.34
CA GLY A 4 22.47 -16.05 -14.65
C GLY A 4 21.82 -14.71 -15.05
N LEU A 5 20.97 -14.13 -14.21
CA LEU A 5 20.38 -12.81 -14.42
C LEU A 5 21.27 -11.75 -13.79
N ILE A 6 21.90 -10.93 -14.64
CA ILE A 6 22.73 -9.81 -14.22
C ILE A 6 21.92 -8.51 -14.38
N GLY A 7 21.86 -7.70 -13.32
CA GLY A 7 21.14 -6.43 -13.32
C GLY A 7 20.85 -5.92 -11.91
N THR A 8 20.11 -4.82 -11.83
CA THR A 8 19.60 -4.30 -10.56
C THR A 8 18.14 -4.70 -10.41
N PHE A 9 17.83 -5.44 -9.35
CA PHE A 9 16.50 -5.97 -9.10
C PHE A 9 15.98 -5.48 -7.76
N VAL A 10 14.67 -5.32 -7.67
CA VAL A 10 13.97 -4.89 -6.45
C VAL A 10 12.80 -5.81 -6.18
N ILE A 11 12.63 -6.18 -4.91
CA ILE A 11 11.43 -6.83 -4.39
C ILE A 11 10.90 -6.06 -3.19
N SER A 12 9.62 -6.26 -2.87
CA SER A 12 9.07 -5.77 -1.60
C SER A 12 9.50 -6.64 -0.43
N TRP A 13 9.69 -6.05 0.76
CA TRP A 13 9.86 -6.81 2.00
C TRP A 13 8.71 -7.78 2.26
N SER A 14 7.53 -7.47 1.77
CA SER A 14 6.37 -8.35 1.88
C SER A 14 6.44 -9.62 1.03
N GLN A 15 7.45 -9.74 0.16
CA GLN A 15 7.75 -10.97 -0.59
C GLN A 15 8.76 -11.86 0.15
N THR A 16 9.20 -11.46 1.36
CA THR A 16 10.20 -12.19 2.13
C THR A 16 9.59 -13.04 3.24
N ASP A 17 10.33 -14.02 3.67
CA ASP A 17 10.01 -14.91 4.77
C ASP A 17 11.25 -15.05 5.66
N ILE A 18 11.09 -15.05 6.98
CA ILE A 18 12.16 -15.32 7.94
C ILE A 18 11.68 -16.42 8.87
N ASP A 19 12.41 -17.54 8.91
CA ASP A 19 12.11 -18.72 9.75
C ASP A 19 10.66 -19.22 9.60
N GLY A 20 10.07 -19.12 8.37
CA GLY A 20 8.71 -19.54 8.06
C GLY A 20 7.65 -18.48 8.41
N GLN A 21 8.04 -17.30 8.88
CA GLN A 21 7.13 -16.18 9.14
C GLN A 21 7.13 -15.21 7.96
N HIS A 22 5.95 -15.02 7.35
CA HIS A 22 5.78 -14.17 6.19
C HIS A 22 5.84 -12.68 6.54
N ALA A 23 6.69 -11.95 5.80
CA ALA A 23 6.87 -10.50 5.94
C ALA A 23 7.02 -9.99 7.39
N PRO A 24 7.88 -10.62 8.24
CA PRO A 24 8.02 -10.23 9.63
C PRO A 24 8.62 -8.82 9.77
N PRO A 25 8.63 -8.23 10.97
CA PRO A 25 9.40 -7.03 11.22
C PRO A 25 10.87 -7.18 10.84
N VAL A 26 11.49 -6.12 10.29
CA VAL A 26 12.93 -6.14 9.92
C VAL A 26 13.82 -6.43 11.14
N THR A 27 13.32 -6.12 12.34
CA THR A 27 13.99 -6.42 13.61
C THR A 27 14.19 -7.91 13.89
N ASP A 28 13.44 -8.78 13.23
CA ASP A 28 13.51 -10.22 13.41
C ASP A 28 14.63 -10.84 12.55
N LEU A 29 15.22 -10.04 11.65
CA LEU A 29 16.37 -10.44 10.87
C LEU A 29 17.61 -10.49 11.77
N ASN A 30 18.08 -11.70 12.05
CA ASN A 30 19.27 -11.97 12.86
C ASN A 30 20.23 -12.91 12.12
N VAL A 31 21.51 -12.83 12.48
CA VAL A 31 22.51 -13.80 11.97
C VAL A 31 22.09 -15.23 12.35
N GLY A 32 22.06 -16.12 11.37
CA GLY A 32 21.65 -17.51 11.53
C GLY A 32 20.17 -17.79 11.27
N THR A 33 19.33 -16.77 11.01
CA THR A 33 17.96 -17.01 10.58
C THR A 33 17.90 -17.47 9.12
N ALA A 34 16.90 -18.27 8.78
CA ALA A 34 16.61 -18.65 7.41
C ALA A 34 15.76 -17.53 6.76
N TRP A 35 16.26 -16.99 5.67
CA TRP A 35 15.57 -15.99 4.88
C TRP A 35 15.25 -16.54 3.49
N SER A 36 14.05 -16.31 3.00
CA SER A 36 13.66 -16.66 1.63
C SER A 36 12.78 -15.57 1.04
N TRP A 37 12.56 -15.63 -0.27
CA TRP A 37 11.65 -14.72 -0.97
C TRP A 37 10.86 -15.44 -2.05
N THR A 38 9.66 -14.91 -2.36
CA THR A 38 8.73 -15.46 -3.34
C THR A 38 8.22 -14.36 -4.27
N GLY A 39 7.47 -14.73 -5.30
CA GLY A 39 7.00 -13.78 -6.30
C GLY A 39 8.05 -13.46 -7.36
N GLU A 40 7.97 -12.31 -8.01
CA GLU A 40 8.92 -11.86 -9.02
C GLU A 40 9.63 -10.57 -8.60
N ALA A 41 10.85 -10.39 -9.11
CA ALA A 41 11.64 -9.18 -8.90
C ALA A 41 11.47 -8.23 -10.08
N VAL A 42 11.37 -6.95 -9.79
CA VAL A 42 11.33 -5.90 -10.80
C VAL A 42 12.74 -5.47 -11.16
N ARG A 43 13.09 -5.53 -12.44
CA ARG A 43 14.35 -5.03 -12.94
C ARG A 43 14.29 -3.52 -13.12
N VAL A 44 15.19 -2.76 -12.46
CA VAL A 44 15.19 -1.29 -12.46
C VAL A 44 16.26 -0.67 -13.36
N ASP A 45 17.14 -1.45 -13.95
CA ASP A 45 18.18 -1.04 -14.89
C ASP A 45 17.87 -1.42 -16.36
N GLY A 46 16.60 -1.67 -16.68
CA GLY A 46 16.13 -1.99 -18.01
C GLY A 46 16.22 -0.81 -19.00
N PRO A 47 15.94 -1.03 -20.31
CA PRO A 47 16.10 -0.02 -21.36
C PRO A 47 15.27 1.26 -21.17
N ASN A 48 14.27 1.24 -20.31
CA ASN A 48 13.46 2.42 -19.94
C ASN A 48 13.94 3.09 -18.64
N GLY A 49 14.89 2.46 -17.92
CA GLY A 49 15.50 2.99 -16.70
C GLY A 49 17.02 2.88 -16.83
N ILE A 50 17.62 3.70 -17.70
CA ILE A 50 19.08 3.73 -17.86
C ILE A 50 19.69 4.27 -16.56
N LEU A 51 20.32 3.39 -15.77
CA LEU A 51 21.36 3.78 -14.84
C LEU A 51 22.56 4.26 -15.67
N PRO A 52 22.86 5.56 -15.77
CA PRO A 52 24.08 5.99 -16.44
C PRO A 52 25.28 5.54 -15.60
N LEU A 53 25.84 4.41 -15.92
CA LEU A 53 27.10 3.91 -15.40
C LEU A 53 28.23 4.76 -16.04
N GLY A 54 28.34 6.02 -15.62
CA GLY A 54 29.58 6.75 -15.83
C GLY A 54 30.67 6.09 -15.01
N ALA A 55 31.93 6.20 -15.46
CA ALA A 55 33.09 5.57 -14.85
C ALA A 55 33.00 5.54 -13.32
N SER A 56 32.67 4.39 -12.75
CA SER A 56 32.44 4.20 -11.33
C SER A 56 33.78 3.98 -10.63
N GLN A 57 34.05 4.76 -9.61
CA GLN A 57 35.18 4.55 -8.71
C GLN A 57 34.72 3.75 -7.47
N GLY A 58 34.25 2.52 -7.67
CA GLY A 58 33.97 1.59 -6.57
C GLY A 58 32.53 1.11 -6.45
N GLU A 59 32.38 -0.04 -5.85
CA GLU A 59 31.11 -0.78 -5.62
C GLU A 59 30.09 0.07 -4.85
N THR A 60 30.56 0.86 -3.89
CA THR A 60 29.78 1.78 -3.05
C THR A 60 29.03 2.85 -3.88
N ASP A 61 29.64 3.36 -4.96
CA ASP A 61 29.03 4.40 -5.80
C ASP A 61 27.89 3.83 -6.69
N ILE A 62 28.01 2.59 -7.12
CA ILE A 62 27.00 1.88 -7.92
C ILE A 62 25.74 1.62 -7.10
N HIS A 63 25.89 1.14 -5.86
CA HIS A 63 24.77 0.95 -4.94
C HIS A 63 24.02 2.25 -4.65
N SER A 64 24.75 3.37 -4.43
CA SER A 64 24.17 4.70 -4.23
C SER A 64 23.29 5.11 -5.40
N ARG A 65 23.80 4.94 -6.61
CA ARG A 65 23.09 5.34 -7.84
C ARG A 65 21.85 4.47 -8.09
N ALA A 66 21.95 3.17 -7.85
CA ALA A 66 20.83 2.26 -7.96
C ALA A 66 19.73 2.62 -6.97
N ALA A 67 20.08 2.85 -5.70
CA ALA A 67 19.12 3.27 -4.67
C ALA A 67 18.47 4.62 -4.99
N LEU A 68 19.24 5.60 -5.52
CA LEU A 68 18.70 6.88 -6.00
C LEU A 68 17.73 6.69 -7.16
N THR A 69 18.01 5.76 -8.08
CA THR A 69 17.10 5.47 -9.21
C THR A 69 15.81 4.87 -8.71
N VAL A 70 15.85 3.91 -7.80
CA VAL A 70 14.66 3.33 -7.17
C VAL A 70 13.87 4.39 -6.42
N ARG A 71 14.52 5.26 -5.63
CA ARG A 71 13.84 6.38 -4.94
C ARG A 71 13.21 7.37 -5.92
N ARG A 72 13.85 7.66 -7.07
CA ARG A 72 13.25 8.51 -8.11
C ARG A 72 12.05 7.87 -8.77
N LEU A 73 12.08 6.57 -9.03
CA LEU A 73 10.95 5.83 -9.55
C LEU A 73 9.78 5.86 -8.55
N LEU A 74 10.05 5.64 -7.27
CA LEU A 74 9.05 5.76 -6.21
C LEU A 74 8.50 7.19 -6.09
N ALA A 75 9.37 8.20 -6.16
CA ALA A 75 8.97 9.62 -6.11
C ALA A 75 8.16 10.06 -7.34
N SER A 76 8.44 9.52 -8.53
CA SER A 76 7.66 9.82 -9.74
C SER A 76 6.27 9.20 -9.72
N ALA A 77 6.09 8.10 -8.98
CA ALA A 77 4.78 7.50 -8.72
C ALA A 77 3.97 8.27 -7.65
N GLN A 78 4.62 9.08 -6.81
CA GLN A 78 3.99 9.93 -5.79
C GLN A 78 3.86 11.35 -6.32
N VAL A 79 2.67 11.75 -6.77
CA VAL A 79 2.37 13.09 -7.36
C VAL A 79 2.36 14.24 -6.32
N ASP A 80 3.16 14.20 -5.29
CA ASP A 80 3.35 15.33 -4.35
C ASP A 80 4.83 15.74 -4.21
N THR A 81 5.42 16.15 -5.34
CA THR A 81 6.84 16.56 -5.48
C THR A 81 7.18 17.91 -4.84
N ARG A 82 6.29 18.57 -4.09
CA ARG A 82 6.55 19.91 -3.55
C ARG A 82 7.10 19.96 -2.13
N ARG A 83 7.23 18.84 -1.44
CA ARG A 83 7.88 18.73 -0.12
C ARG A 83 8.56 17.39 0.10
N MET A 84 9.39 16.95 -0.82
CA MET A 84 10.51 16.13 -0.38
C MET A 84 11.46 17.08 0.34
N ASP A 85 11.45 17.06 1.65
CA ASP A 85 12.47 17.74 2.44
C ASP A 85 13.83 17.32 1.91
N ALA A 86 14.69 18.30 1.66
CA ALA A 86 16.09 18.07 1.24
C ALA A 86 16.84 17.14 2.23
N ALA A 87 16.33 16.98 3.45
CA ALA A 87 16.80 16.04 4.45
C ALA A 87 16.65 14.57 4.03
N VAL A 88 15.58 14.17 3.32
CA VAL A 88 15.39 12.78 2.83
C VAL A 88 16.39 12.43 1.72
N LEU A 89 16.92 13.44 1.01
CA LEU A 89 17.97 13.26 0.00
C LEU A 89 19.38 13.26 0.61
N GLN A 90 19.55 13.65 1.88
CA GLN A 90 20.83 13.74 2.58
C GLN A 90 21.08 12.63 3.60
N GLU A 91 20.11 11.76 3.90
CA GLU A 91 20.39 10.56 4.68
C GLU A 91 21.33 9.64 3.90
N PRO A 92 22.39 9.09 4.54
CA PRO A 92 23.31 8.19 3.88
C PRO A 92 22.55 7.00 3.30
N LEU A 93 22.69 6.81 1.99
CA LEU A 93 22.05 5.74 1.21
C LEU A 93 22.54 4.34 1.60
N PHE A 94 23.47 4.24 2.54
CA PHE A 94 24.18 3.05 2.96
C PHE A 94 24.10 2.88 4.48
N GLY A 95 22.97 2.47 4.98
CA GLY A 95 22.89 2.10 6.37
C GLY A 95 22.52 0.64 6.51
N ASP A 96 21.56 0.22 5.73
CA ASP A 96 20.83 -0.99 6.02
C ASP A 96 21.02 -2.03 4.93
N SER A 97 21.73 -3.10 5.26
CA SER A 97 21.94 -4.25 4.39
C SER A 97 22.12 -5.53 5.20
N PHE A 98 21.91 -6.66 4.56
CA PHE A 98 22.26 -7.95 5.11
C PHE A 98 22.79 -8.88 4.02
N ARG A 99 23.52 -9.91 4.41
CA ARG A 99 24.05 -10.92 3.49
C ARG A 99 23.41 -12.26 3.78
N VAL A 100 23.06 -12.95 2.71
CA VAL A 100 22.50 -14.31 2.76
C VAL A 100 23.34 -15.27 1.94
N THR A 101 23.37 -16.54 2.33
CA THR A 101 24.14 -17.59 1.66
C THR A 101 23.35 -18.89 1.55
N ASP A 102 23.63 -19.67 0.52
CA ASP A 102 23.21 -21.07 0.42
C ASP A 102 24.33 -22.06 0.87
N GLY A 103 25.43 -21.51 1.38
CA GLY A 103 26.62 -22.26 1.76
C GLY A 103 27.72 -22.29 0.68
N PHE A 104 27.42 -21.89 -0.55
CA PHE A 104 28.36 -21.82 -1.67
C PHE A 104 28.53 -20.40 -2.19
N ASP A 105 27.39 -19.75 -2.48
CA ASP A 105 27.32 -18.38 -2.96
C ASP A 105 26.79 -17.45 -1.86
N THR A 106 27.07 -16.16 -1.98
CA THR A 106 26.62 -15.12 -1.04
C THR A 106 26.05 -13.95 -1.81
N TRP A 107 24.89 -13.45 -1.36
CA TRP A 107 24.21 -12.30 -1.94
C TRP A 107 24.06 -11.19 -0.91
N THR A 108 24.27 -9.96 -1.33
CA THR A 108 23.99 -8.77 -0.51
C THR A 108 22.61 -8.24 -0.85
N VAL A 109 21.80 -8.05 0.18
CA VAL A 109 20.47 -7.44 0.11
C VAL A 109 20.55 -6.07 0.73
N THR A 110 20.35 -5.02 -0.08
CA THR A 110 20.32 -3.64 0.40
C THR A 110 18.88 -3.24 0.69
N LEU A 111 18.61 -2.79 1.91
CA LEU A 111 17.30 -2.29 2.31
C LEU A 111 17.16 -0.83 1.89
N ILE A 112 16.13 -0.54 1.11
CA ILE A 112 15.81 0.83 0.70
C ILE A 112 14.65 1.31 1.55
N ASN A 113 14.93 2.33 2.35
CA ASN A 113 13.92 2.99 3.15
C ASN A 113 12.93 3.75 2.26
N THR A 114 11.65 3.49 2.42
CA THR A 114 10.56 4.07 1.64
C THR A 114 9.77 5.15 2.39
N GLY A 115 10.19 5.47 3.62
CA GLY A 115 9.57 6.48 4.48
C GLY A 115 9.10 5.91 5.82
N ALA A 116 8.74 6.80 6.75
CA ALA A 116 8.29 6.41 8.10
C ALA A 116 7.02 5.54 8.02
N GLY A 117 6.99 4.46 8.80
CA GLY A 117 5.85 3.54 8.88
C GLY A 117 5.74 2.53 7.72
N ARG A 118 6.65 2.54 6.74
CA ARG A 118 6.57 1.68 5.55
C ARG A 118 7.60 0.56 5.61
N LYS A 119 7.23 -0.61 5.09
CA LYS A 119 8.18 -1.72 4.91
C LYS A 119 9.21 -1.34 3.84
N PRO A 120 10.51 -1.66 4.03
CA PRO A 120 11.53 -1.35 3.06
C PRO A 120 11.37 -2.18 1.78
N LEU A 121 12.08 -1.76 0.73
CA LEU A 121 12.33 -2.61 -0.43
C LEU A 121 13.67 -3.30 -0.27
N CYS A 122 13.80 -4.51 -0.83
CA CYS A 122 15.04 -5.23 -0.94
C CYS A 122 15.60 -5.06 -2.35
N MET A 123 16.81 -4.52 -2.46
CA MET A 123 17.51 -4.32 -3.72
C MET A 123 18.68 -5.31 -3.82
N PHE A 124 18.78 -5.94 -4.99
CA PHE A 124 19.89 -6.82 -5.36
C PHE A 124 20.65 -6.19 -6.53
N MET A 125 21.96 -6.28 -6.47
CA MET A 125 22.82 -5.86 -7.56
C MET A 125 23.58 -7.06 -8.12
N ASP A 126 23.78 -7.06 -9.43
CA ASP A 126 24.44 -8.08 -10.23
C ASP A 126 23.67 -9.39 -10.29
N GLU A 127 23.51 -10.12 -9.21
CA GLU A 127 22.80 -11.41 -9.17
C GLU A 127 21.70 -11.38 -8.12
N ILE A 128 20.51 -11.84 -8.49
CA ILE A 128 19.41 -12.05 -7.58
C ILE A 128 19.56 -13.44 -6.91
N PRO A 129 19.36 -13.56 -5.58
CA PRO A 129 19.38 -14.85 -4.91
C PRO A 129 18.27 -15.80 -5.44
N PRO A 130 18.45 -17.12 -5.34
CA PRO A 130 17.47 -18.10 -5.79
C PRO A 130 16.12 -17.88 -5.09
N ARG A 131 15.04 -17.96 -5.89
CA ARG A 131 13.66 -17.76 -5.44
C ARG A 131 13.13 -19.02 -4.76
N ALA A 132 12.30 -18.85 -3.72
CA ALA A 132 11.64 -19.93 -2.98
C ALA A 132 12.65 -20.97 -2.41
N GLN A 133 13.81 -20.48 -2.01
CA GLN A 133 14.86 -21.28 -1.37
C GLN A 133 15.28 -20.60 -0.07
N ASP A 134 15.43 -21.37 0.98
CA ASP A 134 15.96 -20.87 2.26
C ASP A 134 17.46 -20.58 2.13
N LEU A 135 17.83 -19.36 2.52
CA LEU A 135 19.19 -18.85 2.57
C LEU A 135 19.49 -18.40 4.00
N TRP A 136 20.71 -18.60 4.45
CA TRP A 136 21.08 -18.26 5.82
C TRP A 136 21.61 -16.84 5.89
N VAL A 137 21.10 -16.04 6.82
CA VAL A 137 21.63 -14.71 7.11
C VAL A 137 22.98 -14.87 7.81
N VAL A 138 24.04 -14.38 7.17
CA VAL A 138 25.44 -14.51 7.70
C VAL A 138 25.94 -13.21 8.31
N ASP A 139 25.36 -12.07 7.93
CA ASP A 139 25.74 -10.74 8.42
C ASP A 139 24.61 -9.77 8.17
N HIS A 140 24.44 -8.78 9.04
CA HIS A 140 23.53 -7.66 8.81
C HIS A 140 24.09 -6.36 9.40
N HIS A 141 23.87 -5.28 8.66
CA HIS A 141 24.14 -3.92 9.10
C HIS A 141 22.83 -3.13 8.97
N ILE A 142 22.08 -3.08 10.08
CA ILE A 142 20.77 -2.42 10.13
C ILE A 142 20.84 -1.35 11.21
N GLU A 143 20.82 -0.09 10.81
CA GLU A 143 20.83 1.03 11.75
C GLU A 143 19.52 1.12 12.52
N THR A 144 19.59 1.70 13.72
CA THR A 144 18.44 1.87 14.64
C THR A 144 17.29 2.70 14.04
N SER A 145 17.54 3.40 12.94
CA SER A 145 16.51 4.15 12.19
C SER A 145 15.41 3.25 11.64
N LEU A 146 15.73 2.05 11.15
CA LEU A 146 14.72 1.07 10.70
C LEU A 146 13.92 0.44 11.84
N ARG A 147 14.42 0.48 13.08
CA ARG A 147 13.67 0.00 14.25
C ARG A 147 12.46 0.87 14.60
N ARG A 148 12.35 2.09 14.07
CA ARG A 148 11.21 3.00 14.27
C ARG A 148 10.05 2.75 13.31
N PHE A 149 10.17 1.82 12.36
CA PHE A 149 9.10 1.50 11.39
C PHE A 149 7.98 0.62 11.94
N ALA A 150 8.00 0.30 13.23
CA ALA A 150 6.94 -0.45 13.90
C ALA A 150 5.76 0.42 14.40
N GLU A 151 5.80 1.75 14.17
CA GLU A 151 4.62 2.56 14.46
C GLU A 151 3.65 2.48 13.27
N PRO A 152 2.37 2.18 13.52
CA PRO A 152 1.38 2.12 12.46
C PRO A 152 1.31 3.48 11.77
N GLU A 153 1.25 3.46 10.44
CA GLU A 153 0.94 4.65 9.65
C GLU A 153 -0.29 5.34 10.25
N GLN A 154 -0.22 6.65 10.45
CA GLN A 154 -1.39 7.43 10.86
C GLN A 154 -2.51 7.13 9.86
N GLY A 155 -3.52 6.41 10.33
CA GLY A 155 -4.55 5.83 9.50
C GLY A 155 -5.24 6.89 8.64
N GLY A 156 -5.18 6.71 7.35
CA GLY A 156 -5.90 7.51 6.38
C GLY A 156 -7.41 7.33 6.53
N VAL A 157 -8.17 8.23 5.96
CA VAL A 157 -9.64 8.19 6.02
C VAL A 157 -10.16 7.33 4.87
N VAL A 158 -10.74 6.16 5.17
CA VAL A 158 -11.37 5.24 4.19
C VAL A 158 -12.84 5.59 4.06
N CYS A 159 -13.21 6.33 2.98
CA CYS A 159 -14.55 6.86 2.83
C CYS A 159 -15.05 6.88 1.39
N PHE A 160 -16.35 6.69 1.27
CA PHE A 160 -17.14 7.04 0.11
C PHE A 160 -17.59 8.52 0.16
N THR A 161 -18.17 8.99 -0.93
CA THR A 161 -18.82 10.29 -1.01
C THR A 161 -20.28 10.14 -1.45
N PRO A 162 -21.19 11.07 -1.11
CA PRO A 162 -22.54 11.11 -1.66
C PRO A 162 -22.55 11.00 -3.18
N GLY A 163 -23.50 10.27 -3.74
CA GLY A 163 -23.56 9.93 -5.16
C GLY A 163 -22.82 8.65 -5.53
N THR A 164 -22.12 8.01 -4.59
CA THR A 164 -21.55 6.67 -4.79
C THR A 164 -22.64 5.62 -4.68
N MET A 165 -22.85 4.86 -5.76
CA MET A 165 -23.86 3.80 -5.83
C MET A 165 -23.26 2.49 -5.31
N ILE A 166 -23.68 2.10 -4.10
CA ILE A 166 -23.31 0.83 -3.48
C ILE A 166 -24.27 -0.27 -3.91
N MET A 167 -23.73 -1.42 -4.34
CA MET A 167 -24.55 -2.57 -4.70
C MET A 167 -25.21 -3.16 -3.46
N THR A 168 -26.54 -3.27 -3.50
CA THR A 168 -27.34 -3.95 -2.47
C THR A 168 -28.06 -5.16 -3.07
N PRO A 169 -28.65 -6.06 -2.26
CA PRO A 169 -29.46 -7.16 -2.78
C PRO A 169 -30.62 -6.72 -3.68
N ASP A 170 -31.13 -5.49 -3.48
CA ASP A 170 -32.26 -4.91 -4.21
C ASP A 170 -31.82 -3.97 -5.38
N GLY A 171 -30.53 -3.97 -5.70
CA GLY A 171 -29.92 -3.11 -6.71
C GLY A 171 -29.02 -2.01 -6.12
N ALA A 172 -28.46 -1.15 -6.98
CA ALA A 172 -27.55 -0.10 -6.55
C ALA A 172 -28.29 1.02 -5.80
N ARG A 173 -27.75 1.45 -4.65
CA ARG A 173 -28.30 2.53 -3.81
C ARG A 173 -27.19 3.53 -3.47
N ASP A 174 -27.50 4.82 -3.50
CA ASP A 174 -26.56 5.86 -3.05
C ASP A 174 -26.15 5.62 -1.59
N VAL A 175 -24.85 5.64 -1.30
CA VAL A 175 -24.29 5.47 0.04
C VAL A 175 -24.90 6.48 1.05
N ALA A 176 -25.24 7.68 0.60
CA ALA A 176 -25.88 8.68 1.45
C ALA A 176 -27.31 8.31 1.90
N ASN A 177 -27.95 7.36 1.21
CA ASN A 177 -29.29 6.87 1.49
C ASN A 177 -29.29 5.49 2.19
N LEU A 178 -28.11 4.95 2.50
CA LEU A 178 -27.99 3.75 3.33
C LEU A 178 -28.16 4.12 4.81
N SER A 179 -28.71 3.17 5.55
CA SER A 179 -28.90 3.26 6.99
C SER A 179 -28.27 2.05 7.68
N GLU A 180 -27.94 2.20 8.95
CA GLU A 180 -27.55 1.05 9.79
C GLU A 180 -28.69 0.05 9.82
N GLY A 181 -28.38 -1.23 9.58
CA GLY A 181 -29.35 -2.32 9.40
C GLY A 181 -29.70 -2.64 7.94
N ASP A 182 -29.36 -1.77 6.98
CA ASP A 182 -29.46 -2.10 5.56
C ASP A 182 -28.43 -3.18 5.17
N PHE A 183 -28.66 -3.87 4.05
CA PHE A 183 -27.76 -4.88 3.54
C PHE A 183 -27.08 -4.42 2.27
N VAL A 184 -25.77 -4.70 2.17
CA VAL A 184 -24.97 -4.49 0.95
C VAL A 184 -24.44 -5.82 0.42
N GLN A 185 -24.17 -5.86 -0.88
CA GLN A 185 -23.61 -7.04 -1.52
C GLN A 185 -22.08 -7.02 -1.36
N THR A 186 -21.52 -8.13 -0.88
CA THR A 186 -20.06 -8.34 -0.78
C THR A 186 -19.57 -9.31 -1.84
N ALA A 187 -18.26 -9.29 -2.11
CA ALA A 187 -17.65 -10.17 -3.10
C ALA A 187 -17.59 -11.63 -2.63
N ASP A 188 -17.34 -11.86 -1.33
CA ASP A 188 -17.00 -13.18 -0.81
C ASP A 188 -18.13 -13.82 0.00
N ASN A 189 -18.87 -13.02 0.79
CA ASN A 189 -19.80 -13.53 1.80
C ASN A 189 -21.28 -13.23 1.49
N GLY A 190 -21.59 -12.87 0.23
CA GLY A 190 -22.93 -12.53 -0.19
C GLY A 190 -23.40 -11.19 0.40
N ARG A 191 -24.54 -11.16 1.07
CA ARG A 191 -25.06 -9.94 1.70
C ARG A 191 -24.49 -9.75 3.11
N ALA A 192 -24.07 -8.53 3.44
CA ALA A 192 -23.64 -8.15 4.79
C ALA A 192 -24.46 -6.96 5.29
N GLU A 193 -24.77 -6.94 6.58
CA GLU A 193 -25.49 -5.85 7.24
C GLU A 193 -24.56 -4.66 7.46
N VAL A 194 -25.04 -3.45 7.21
CA VAL A 194 -24.36 -2.20 7.57
C VAL A 194 -24.49 -2.00 9.08
N LEU A 195 -23.44 -2.25 9.84
CA LEU A 195 -23.46 -2.14 11.29
C LEU A 195 -23.34 -0.68 11.76
N TRP A 196 -22.57 0.12 11.05
CA TRP A 196 -22.35 1.50 11.43
C TRP A 196 -22.02 2.36 10.19
N LEU A 197 -22.53 3.59 10.22
CA LEU A 197 -22.25 4.64 9.26
C LEU A 197 -21.70 5.87 9.98
N GLY A 198 -20.47 6.24 9.62
CA GLY A 198 -19.84 7.48 10.06
C GLY A 198 -19.85 8.52 8.95
N GLN A 199 -20.00 9.79 9.32
CA GLN A 199 -19.91 10.87 8.35
C GLN A 199 -18.99 11.97 8.85
N ARG A 200 -18.22 12.56 7.92
CA ARG A 200 -17.35 13.71 8.21
C ARG A 200 -17.43 14.70 7.05
N ARG A 201 -17.82 15.93 7.36
CA ARG A 201 -17.78 17.04 6.41
C ARG A 201 -16.40 17.72 6.46
N VAL A 202 -15.79 17.89 5.30
CA VAL A 202 -14.51 18.61 5.13
C VAL A 202 -14.79 19.84 4.28
N THR A 203 -14.57 21.02 4.86
CA THR A 203 -14.79 22.30 4.17
C THR A 203 -13.67 22.61 3.17
N GLY A 204 -13.94 23.46 2.19
CA GLY A 204 -12.96 23.88 1.20
C GLY A 204 -11.72 24.53 1.81
N ALA A 205 -11.88 25.30 2.88
CA ALA A 205 -10.75 25.88 3.61
C ALA A 205 -9.85 24.79 4.17
N ARG A 206 -10.42 23.68 4.69
CA ARG A 206 -9.65 22.55 5.21
C ARG A 206 -9.01 21.75 4.08
N LEU A 207 -9.68 21.58 2.93
CA LEU A 207 -9.09 20.94 1.74
C LEU A 207 -7.86 21.71 1.21
N GLN A 208 -7.89 23.03 1.28
CA GLN A 208 -6.74 23.87 0.90
C GLN A 208 -5.62 23.80 1.93
N ALA A 209 -5.95 23.81 3.23
CA ALA A 209 -4.96 23.75 4.31
C ALA A 209 -4.31 22.37 4.44
N VAL A 210 -5.04 21.30 4.09
CA VAL A 210 -4.61 19.90 4.18
C VAL A 210 -4.89 19.20 2.84
N PRO A 211 -4.03 19.37 1.82
CA PRO A 211 -4.24 18.82 0.48
C PRO A 211 -4.34 17.29 0.43
N SER A 212 -3.79 16.59 1.43
CA SER A 212 -3.94 15.14 1.59
C SER A 212 -5.37 14.68 1.82
N LEU A 213 -6.30 15.57 2.17
CA LEU A 213 -7.73 15.28 2.28
C LEU A 213 -8.49 15.48 0.97
N THR A 214 -7.84 15.97 -0.09
CA THR A 214 -8.51 16.21 -1.38
C THR A 214 -8.92 14.87 -2.01
N PRO A 215 -10.22 14.67 -2.35
CA PRO A 215 -10.70 13.40 -2.84
C PRO A 215 -10.08 13.02 -4.18
N VAL A 216 -10.04 11.72 -4.44
CA VAL A 216 -9.57 11.14 -5.70
C VAL A 216 -10.77 10.76 -6.54
N ARG A 217 -10.77 11.20 -7.79
CA ARG A 217 -11.77 10.89 -8.79
C ARG A 217 -11.24 9.84 -9.76
N LEU A 218 -11.90 8.70 -9.80
CA LEU A 218 -11.77 7.72 -10.86
C LEU A 218 -12.85 8.03 -11.91
N ARG A 219 -12.46 8.36 -13.13
CA ARG A 219 -13.40 8.61 -14.24
C ARG A 219 -14.04 7.30 -14.69
N ALA A 220 -15.18 7.38 -15.39
CA ALA A 220 -15.76 6.20 -16.02
C ALA A 220 -14.73 5.48 -16.90
N GLY A 221 -14.65 4.16 -16.76
CA GLY A 221 -13.68 3.34 -17.49
C GLY A 221 -12.21 3.50 -17.05
N ALA A 222 -11.94 4.07 -15.86
CA ALA A 222 -10.57 4.35 -15.43
C ALA A 222 -9.75 3.09 -15.07
N LEU A 223 -10.42 2.01 -14.70
CA LEU A 223 -9.77 0.77 -14.28
C LEU A 223 -9.91 -0.36 -15.31
N ASP A 224 -11.06 -0.43 -15.98
CA ASP A 224 -11.36 -1.41 -17.02
C ASP A 224 -12.53 -0.89 -17.87
N GLN A 225 -12.92 -1.63 -18.92
CA GLN A 225 -14.08 -1.28 -19.74
C GLN A 225 -15.32 -1.18 -18.84
N ASP A 226 -15.95 0.01 -18.84
CA ASP A 226 -17.12 0.35 -18.02
C ASP A 226 -16.90 0.23 -16.49
N VAL A 227 -15.66 0.29 -16.00
CA VAL A 227 -15.32 0.26 -14.56
C VAL A 227 -14.44 1.47 -14.18
N PRO A 228 -14.91 2.40 -13.33
CA PRO A 228 -16.29 2.60 -12.86
C PRO A 228 -17.28 2.87 -14.00
N ASP A 229 -18.56 2.54 -13.79
CA ASP A 229 -19.62 2.78 -14.76
C ASP A 229 -19.93 4.26 -14.97
N ALA A 230 -20.03 5.04 -13.88
CA ALA A 230 -20.35 6.48 -13.88
C ALA A 230 -19.26 7.36 -13.25
N GLY A 231 -18.06 6.81 -13.03
CA GLY A 231 -17.02 7.44 -12.24
C GLY A 231 -17.25 7.25 -10.74
N LEU A 232 -16.17 7.36 -9.96
CA LEU A 232 -16.16 7.14 -8.51
C LEU A 232 -15.36 8.24 -7.84
N LEU A 233 -15.88 8.83 -6.77
CA LEU A 233 -15.18 9.81 -5.94
C LEU A 233 -15.02 9.25 -4.54
N VAL A 234 -13.78 9.12 -4.07
CA VAL A 234 -13.45 8.54 -2.77
C VAL A 234 -12.39 9.36 -2.04
N SER A 235 -12.19 9.07 -0.77
CA SER A 235 -11.06 9.63 -0.03
C SER A 235 -9.73 9.09 -0.58
N PRO A 236 -8.61 9.82 -0.42
CA PRO A 236 -7.31 9.42 -0.97
C PRO A 236 -6.83 8.05 -0.51
N ASP A 237 -7.09 7.71 0.75
CA ASP A 237 -6.64 6.46 1.38
C ASP A 237 -7.63 5.30 1.21
N HIS A 238 -8.77 5.53 0.54
CA HIS A 238 -9.72 4.47 0.22
C HIS A 238 -9.11 3.47 -0.77
N ARG A 239 -9.21 2.18 -0.45
CA ARG A 239 -8.52 1.15 -1.23
C ARG A 239 -9.43 0.52 -2.26
N ILE A 240 -8.87 0.33 -3.43
CA ILE A 240 -9.49 -0.27 -4.62
C ILE A 240 -8.87 -1.65 -4.81
N VAL A 241 -9.68 -2.64 -5.17
CA VAL A 241 -9.19 -3.96 -5.52
C VAL A 241 -8.60 -3.94 -6.92
N LEU A 242 -7.32 -4.27 -7.02
CA LEU A 242 -6.67 -4.56 -8.30
C LEU A 242 -6.49 -6.07 -8.45
N ARG A 243 -6.76 -6.54 -9.67
CA ARG A 243 -6.71 -7.95 -10.08
C ARG A 243 -5.74 -8.13 -11.24
N GLY A 244 -5.25 -9.34 -11.39
CA GLY A 244 -4.58 -9.75 -12.62
C GLY A 244 -3.21 -10.34 -12.42
N ALA A 245 -2.58 -10.71 -13.54
CA ALA A 245 -1.32 -11.44 -13.58
C ALA A 245 -0.19 -10.73 -12.80
N ARG A 246 -0.17 -9.40 -12.80
CA ARG A 246 0.86 -8.63 -12.08
C ARG A 246 0.74 -8.79 -10.56
N ALA A 247 -0.48 -8.72 -10.00
CA ALA A 247 -0.70 -8.92 -8.57
C ALA A 247 -0.28 -10.35 -8.18
N GLN A 248 -0.68 -11.35 -8.97
CA GLN A 248 -0.30 -12.74 -8.76
C GLN A 248 1.22 -12.94 -8.86
N THR A 249 1.85 -12.33 -9.86
CA THR A 249 3.27 -12.49 -10.12
C THR A 249 4.16 -11.83 -9.06
N LEU A 250 3.83 -10.59 -8.67
CA LEU A 250 4.64 -9.80 -7.73
C LEU A 250 4.37 -10.18 -6.27
N TYR A 251 3.10 -10.49 -5.94
CA TYR A 251 2.67 -10.61 -4.54
C TYR A 251 2.08 -11.96 -4.18
N ASN A 252 2.04 -12.90 -5.14
CA ASN A 252 1.39 -14.21 -5.00
C ASN A 252 -0.06 -14.10 -4.49
N ALA A 253 -0.78 -13.09 -4.98
CA ALA A 253 -2.17 -12.80 -4.63
C ALA A 253 -2.96 -12.47 -5.88
N ASP A 254 -4.15 -13.09 -6.05
CA ASP A 254 -5.02 -12.82 -7.20
C ASP A 254 -5.59 -11.41 -7.16
N GLU A 255 -5.79 -10.89 -5.96
CA GLU A 255 -6.35 -9.58 -5.67
C GLU A 255 -5.57 -8.88 -4.56
N VAL A 256 -5.37 -7.58 -4.71
CA VAL A 256 -4.70 -6.72 -3.73
C VAL A 256 -5.47 -5.42 -3.55
N LEU A 257 -5.33 -4.81 -2.38
CA LEU A 257 -5.89 -3.49 -2.06
C LEU A 257 -4.83 -2.41 -2.25
N VAL A 258 -5.14 -1.42 -3.09
CA VAL A 258 -4.27 -0.28 -3.40
C VAL A 258 -5.01 1.01 -3.11
N THR A 259 -4.38 1.97 -2.46
CA THR A 259 -5.03 3.26 -2.15
C THR A 259 -5.34 4.05 -3.41
N ALA A 260 -6.44 4.77 -3.42
CA ALA A 260 -6.85 5.59 -4.57
C ALA A 260 -5.80 6.65 -4.92
N ARG A 261 -5.09 7.20 -3.92
CA ARG A 261 -4.01 8.17 -4.15
C ARG A 261 -2.84 7.57 -4.93
N ASP A 262 -2.54 6.29 -4.71
CA ASP A 262 -1.42 5.60 -5.37
C ASP A 262 -1.79 5.20 -6.81
N LEU A 263 -3.07 5.22 -7.17
CA LEU A 263 -3.56 4.99 -8.54
C LEU A 263 -3.61 6.25 -9.41
N ILE A 264 -3.30 7.43 -8.86
CA ILE A 264 -3.35 8.69 -9.61
C ILE A 264 -2.41 8.62 -10.81
N ASN A 265 -2.94 8.92 -11.99
CA ASN A 265 -2.22 8.91 -13.27
C ASN A 265 -2.41 10.21 -14.07
N ASP A 266 -3.01 11.24 -13.45
CA ASP A 266 -3.29 12.56 -14.03
C ASP A 266 -4.20 12.58 -15.28
N HIS A 267 -4.75 11.43 -15.67
CA HIS A 267 -5.66 11.29 -16.82
C HIS A 267 -7.04 10.77 -16.42
N SER A 268 -7.13 9.50 -16.09
CA SER A 268 -8.39 8.83 -15.71
C SER A 268 -8.61 8.79 -14.21
N ILE A 269 -7.54 8.86 -13.41
CA ILE A 269 -7.56 8.91 -11.95
C ILE A 269 -6.80 10.15 -11.51
N ILE A 270 -7.50 11.08 -10.87
CA ILE A 270 -6.97 12.42 -10.56
C ILE A 270 -7.38 12.87 -9.16
N ARG A 271 -6.59 13.78 -8.55
CA ARG A 271 -7.08 14.58 -7.41
C ARG A 271 -8.15 15.56 -7.88
N ASP A 272 -9.30 15.55 -7.22
CA ASP A 272 -10.40 16.44 -7.60
C ASP A 272 -10.40 17.73 -6.79
N HIS A 273 -9.67 18.71 -7.28
CA HIS A 273 -9.61 20.05 -6.70
C HIS A 273 -10.85 20.92 -6.99
N SER A 274 -11.81 20.42 -7.76
CA SER A 274 -13.04 21.16 -8.07
C SER A 274 -14.03 21.16 -6.91
N GLN A 275 -13.84 20.30 -5.92
CA GLN A 275 -14.74 20.18 -4.77
C GLN A 275 -14.58 21.38 -3.83
N ARG A 276 -15.67 22.12 -3.61
CA ARG A 276 -15.72 23.22 -2.63
C ARG A 276 -15.82 22.72 -1.20
N GLU A 277 -16.37 21.55 -1.01
CA GLU A 277 -16.48 20.79 0.22
C GLU A 277 -16.73 19.33 -0.13
N VAL A 278 -16.47 18.42 0.79
CA VAL A 278 -16.74 17.00 0.62
C VAL A 278 -17.29 16.42 1.91
N THR A 279 -18.30 15.56 1.79
CA THR A 279 -18.76 14.71 2.89
C THR A 279 -18.21 13.32 2.68
N TYR A 280 -17.42 12.84 3.62
CA TYR A 280 -16.87 11.50 3.66
C TYR A 280 -17.75 10.58 4.49
N ILE A 281 -18.08 9.41 3.96
CA ILE A 281 -18.97 8.42 4.57
C ILE A 281 -18.20 7.12 4.77
N HIS A 282 -18.07 6.70 6.03
CA HIS A 282 -17.55 5.40 6.42
C HIS A 282 -18.70 4.40 6.45
N MET A 283 -18.46 3.19 5.96
CA MET A 283 -19.42 2.10 6.02
C MET A 283 -18.76 0.86 6.63
N MET A 284 -19.13 0.53 7.86
CA MET A 284 -18.61 -0.63 8.60
C MET A 284 -19.61 -1.79 8.52
N LEU A 285 -19.09 -2.97 8.24
CA LEU A 285 -19.80 -4.24 8.16
C LEU A 285 -19.40 -5.14 9.35
N PRO A 286 -19.93 -6.35 9.52
CA PRO A 286 -19.51 -7.27 10.59
C PRO A 286 -18.04 -7.70 10.54
N SER A 287 -17.47 -7.73 9.35
CA SER A 287 -16.04 -7.95 9.05
C SER A 287 -15.62 -7.05 7.91
N HIS A 288 -14.30 -6.93 7.70
CA HIS A 288 -13.80 -6.20 6.54
C HIS A 288 -14.12 -6.95 5.24
N GLU A 289 -14.85 -6.31 4.34
CA GLU A 289 -15.39 -6.92 3.13
C GLU A 289 -15.04 -6.12 1.88
N ILE A 290 -15.08 -6.79 0.74
CA ILE A 290 -15.06 -6.13 -0.56
C ILE A 290 -16.50 -5.89 -1.01
N VAL A 291 -16.83 -4.63 -1.26
CA VAL A 291 -18.13 -4.16 -1.74
C VAL A 291 -18.01 -3.57 -3.15
N PHE A 292 -19.13 -3.32 -3.81
CA PHE A 292 -19.15 -2.77 -5.16
C PHE A 292 -19.71 -1.34 -5.13
N ALA A 293 -18.86 -0.38 -5.53
CA ALA A 293 -19.16 1.05 -5.58
C ALA A 293 -19.03 1.55 -7.01
N ASN A 294 -20.11 1.98 -7.67
CA ASN A 294 -20.16 2.33 -9.09
C ASN A 294 -19.49 1.25 -9.98
N GLY A 295 -19.76 -0.03 -9.69
CA GLY A 295 -19.16 -1.18 -10.38
C GLY A 295 -17.72 -1.50 -9.99
N VAL A 296 -17.06 -0.68 -9.17
CA VAL A 296 -15.69 -0.91 -8.69
C VAL A 296 -15.70 -1.79 -7.44
N ALA A 297 -14.88 -2.86 -7.42
CA ALA A 297 -14.61 -3.62 -6.22
C ALA A 297 -13.70 -2.80 -5.30
N THR A 298 -14.17 -2.52 -4.07
CA THR A 298 -13.49 -1.64 -3.13
C THR A 298 -13.73 -2.09 -1.69
N GLU A 299 -12.95 -1.62 -0.74
CA GLU A 299 -13.04 -2.03 0.65
C GLU A 299 -14.22 -1.39 1.40
N SER A 300 -14.76 -2.09 2.40
CA SER A 300 -15.54 -1.50 3.48
C SER A 300 -14.62 -0.83 4.52
N PHE A 301 -15.17 -0.09 5.47
CA PHE A 301 -14.36 0.53 6.50
C PHE A 301 -13.75 -0.51 7.46
N HIS A 302 -12.44 -0.40 7.71
CA HIS A 302 -11.72 -1.14 8.73
C HIS A 302 -11.25 -0.19 9.84
N PRO A 303 -11.59 -0.42 11.11
CA PRO A 303 -11.25 0.51 12.21
C PRO A 303 -9.76 0.80 12.38
N ALA A 304 -8.90 -0.16 12.08
CA ALA A 304 -7.44 0.03 12.13
C ALA A 304 -6.89 0.91 10.98
N SER A 305 -7.71 1.20 9.95
CA SER A 305 -7.31 2.09 8.85
C SER A 305 -7.59 3.57 9.14
N ALA A 306 -8.16 3.91 10.29
CA ALA A 306 -8.57 5.27 10.59
C ALA A 306 -7.98 5.77 11.91
N GLU A 307 -7.65 7.05 11.95
CA GLU A 307 -7.36 7.73 13.20
C GLU A 307 -8.67 7.98 13.95
N LEU A 308 -9.08 7.04 14.80
CA LEU A 308 -10.35 7.11 15.54
C LEU A 308 -10.45 8.34 16.44
N SER A 309 -9.31 8.89 16.87
CA SER A 309 -9.24 10.15 17.62
C SER A 309 -9.67 11.37 16.81
N ALA A 310 -9.60 11.29 15.48
CA ALA A 310 -10.03 12.35 14.57
C ALA A 310 -11.53 12.28 14.22
N MET A 311 -12.23 11.24 14.67
CA MET A 311 -13.68 11.10 14.51
C MET A 311 -14.41 11.91 15.57
N GLU A 312 -15.65 12.29 15.24
CA GLU A 312 -16.58 12.88 16.21
C GLU A 312 -16.88 11.88 17.33
N ASP A 313 -16.78 12.28 18.60
CA ASP A 313 -16.93 11.42 19.75
C ASP A 313 -18.25 10.62 19.74
N ALA A 314 -19.36 11.28 19.43
CA ALA A 314 -20.67 10.61 19.35
C ALA A 314 -20.75 9.55 18.25
N SER A 315 -20.06 9.73 17.15
CA SER A 315 -20.00 8.78 16.03
C SER A 315 -19.12 7.58 16.40
N ARG A 316 -17.99 7.84 17.02
CA ARG A 316 -17.08 6.80 17.53
C ARG A 316 -17.72 5.95 18.63
N ASP A 317 -18.44 6.56 19.56
CA ASP A 317 -19.13 5.85 20.63
C ASP A 317 -20.21 4.92 20.09
N ARG A 318 -21.00 5.35 19.08
CA ARG A 318 -21.97 4.48 18.38
C ARG A 318 -21.28 3.29 17.73
N MET A 319 -20.11 3.48 17.11
CA MET A 319 -19.34 2.38 16.53
C MET A 319 -18.94 1.34 17.58
N PHE A 320 -18.42 1.81 18.74
CA PHE A 320 -18.06 0.95 19.86
C PHE A 320 -19.26 0.26 20.53
N ASP A 321 -20.44 0.87 20.49
CA ASP A 321 -21.66 0.24 21.01
C ASP A 321 -22.12 -0.92 20.11
N ARG A 322 -21.81 -0.85 18.79
CA ARG A 322 -22.07 -1.95 17.85
C ARG A 322 -21.06 -3.09 17.95
N LEU A 323 -19.80 -2.77 18.19
CA LEU A 323 -18.69 -3.70 18.35
C LEU A 323 -17.87 -3.32 19.59
N PRO A 324 -18.30 -3.76 20.80
CA PRO A 324 -17.66 -3.36 22.06
C PRO A 324 -16.18 -3.77 22.17
N ASP A 325 -15.81 -4.90 21.57
CA ASP A 325 -14.43 -5.43 21.61
C ASP A 325 -13.41 -4.48 20.94
N LEU A 326 -13.88 -3.54 20.09
CA LEU A 326 -13.03 -2.51 19.49
C LEU A 326 -12.54 -1.47 20.50
N ARG A 327 -13.17 -1.36 21.68
CA ARG A 327 -12.70 -0.48 22.76
C ARG A 327 -11.36 -0.95 23.34
N ASP A 328 -11.15 -2.26 23.35
CA ASP A 328 -9.91 -2.86 23.87
C ASP A 328 -8.81 -2.80 22.81
N SER A 329 -9.13 -3.13 21.57
CA SER A 329 -8.22 -3.04 20.43
C SER A 329 -8.97 -3.00 19.10
N VAL A 330 -8.61 -2.08 18.21
CA VAL A 330 -9.16 -2.02 16.84
C VAL A 330 -8.82 -3.28 16.01
N HIS A 331 -7.78 -4.00 16.41
CA HIS A 331 -7.40 -5.28 15.77
C HIS A 331 -8.37 -6.42 16.08
N ASN A 332 -9.24 -6.27 17.07
CA ASN A 332 -10.30 -7.25 17.37
C ASN A 332 -11.38 -7.32 16.26
N TYR A 333 -11.34 -6.37 15.31
CA TYR A 333 -12.20 -6.43 14.12
C TYR A 333 -11.83 -7.56 13.16
N GLY A 334 -10.59 -8.05 13.22
CA GLY A 334 -10.08 -9.11 12.37
C GLY A 334 -9.15 -8.60 11.24
N ASP A 335 -8.90 -9.48 10.28
CA ASP A 335 -7.97 -9.23 9.19
C ASP A 335 -8.62 -8.42 8.05
N TYR A 336 -7.79 -7.84 7.19
CA TYR A 336 -8.24 -7.25 5.93
C TYR A 336 -8.71 -8.33 4.97
N ALA A 337 -9.80 -8.07 4.21
CA ALA A 337 -10.36 -8.99 3.23
C ALA A 337 -9.38 -9.39 2.12
N ARG A 338 -8.42 -8.52 1.81
CA ARG A 338 -7.33 -8.75 0.85
C ARG A 338 -6.03 -8.15 1.38
N ARG A 339 -4.92 -8.59 0.79
CA ARG A 339 -3.61 -8.00 1.06
C ARG A 339 -3.62 -6.51 0.71
N VAL A 340 -3.23 -5.70 1.67
CA VAL A 340 -3.04 -4.25 1.49
C VAL A 340 -1.63 -4.00 1.00
N LEU A 341 -1.48 -3.28 -0.11
CA LEU A 341 -0.17 -2.84 -0.58
C LEU A 341 0.23 -1.53 0.10
N SER A 342 1.50 -1.42 0.44
CA SER A 342 2.11 -0.14 0.79
C SER A 342 2.25 0.73 -0.46
N ASP A 343 2.45 2.05 -0.30
CA ASP A 343 2.65 2.99 -1.41
C ASP A 343 3.83 2.55 -2.31
N SER A 344 4.90 2.02 -1.72
CA SER A 344 6.06 1.51 -2.47
C SER A 344 5.74 0.25 -3.29
N GLU A 345 4.92 -0.64 -2.76
CA GLU A 345 4.43 -1.83 -3.48
C GLU A 345 3.47 -1.44 -4.61
N ALA A 346 2.58 -0.48 -4.35
CA ALA A 346 1.67 0.06 -5.36
C ALA A 346 2.45 0.69 -6.53
N ALA A 347 3.52 1.46 -6.22
CA ALA A 347 4.40 2.02 -7.25
C ALA A 347 5.08 0.92 -8.09
N ILE A 348 5.57 -0.15 -7.47
CA ILE A 348 6.14 -1.30 -8.21
C ILE A 348 5.09 -1.94 -9.11
N LEU A 349 3.86 -2.14 -8.62
CA LEU A 349 2.78 -2.74 -9.39
C LEU A 349 2.42 -1.93 -10.66
N GLN A 350 2.49 -0.60 -10.58
CA GLN A 350 2.19 0.28 -11.71
C GLN A 350 3.29 0.29 -12.78
N HIS A 351 4.55 0.10 -12.38
CA HIS A 351 5.71 0.18 -13.28
C HIS A 351 6.18 -1.18 -13.81
N ALA A 352 5.70 -2.30 -13.25
CA ALA A 352 5.95 -3.65 -13.74
C ALA A 352 4.99 -4.02 -14.87
#